data_6d26d48975eb371b6c7ec64eedb0eaa8
#
_entry.id   6d26d48975eb371b6c7ec64eedb0eaa8
#
_cell.length_a   1.000
_cell.length_b   1.000
_cell.length_c   1.000
_cell.angle_alpha   90.00
_cell.angle_beta   90.00
_cell.angle_gamma   90.00
#
_symmetry.space_group_name_H-M   'P 1'
#
loop_
_entity.id
_entity.type
_entity.pdbx_description
1 polymer ?
#
loop_
_entity_poly.entity_id
_entity_poly.type
_entity_poly.pdbx_seq_one_letter_code
_entity_poly.pdbx_strand_id
1 'polypeptide(L)'
;ALVSESKNYEPYDLGDDRRIRVRVREGEKDVLQVDLGKAASTYRHTFVRIGEDPRVYHARGNLRSLFDKTVDDLRDRKVLSFDKGEITGLTVTGPEKKATLTRTEIPVEEKEQPAGGEKEPEKKQETAWLDETGKRADGEAVDRLLGSLSRLECESYLEGKTKEDFKEPLYTVAVVGPEEHLLFVYRKGEGGEGGYPAVSSQNGWPFILPDHRVDSLKSALDKMTAS
;
A
#
# COMPACT_ATOMS: atom_id res chain seq x y z
N ALA A 1 24.40 -9.58 29.04
CA ALA A 1 25.25 -9.39 30.25
C ALA A 1 24.40 -8.91 31.42
N LEU A 2 24.73 -9.28 32.63
CA LEU A 2 24.11 -8.79 33.87
C LEU A 2 24.41 -7.29 34.04
N VAL A 3 23.35 -6.52 34.36
CA VAL A 3 23.45 -5.06 34.58
C VAL A 3 23.21 -4.69 36.04
N SER A 4 22.16 -5.26 36.65
CA SER A 4 21.78 -4.96 38.02
C SER A 4 21.09 -6.14 38.68
N GLU A 5 21.35 -6.30 39.97
CA GLU A 5 20.64 -7.24 40.84
C GLU A 5 19.57 -6.54 41.70
N SER A 6 19.48 -5.22 41.59
CA SER A 6 18.51 -4.38 42.27
C SER A 6 17.14 -4.54 41.63
N LYS A 7 16.09 -4.56 42.47
CA LYS A 7 14.67 -4.53 42.02
C LYS A 7 14.21 -3.12 41.66
N ASN A 8 15.10 -2.17 41.50
CA ASN A 8 14.77 -0.84 40.99
C ASN A 8 14.75 -0.85 39.46
N TYR A 9 13.54 -0.92 38.85
CA TYR A 9 13.32 -1.06 37.45
C TYR A 9 13.14 0.26 36.70
N GLU A 10 12.84 1.35 37.40
CA GLU A 10 12.58 2.67 36.81
C GLU A 10 13.72 3.19 35.90
N PRO A 11 15.02 3.09 36.31
CA PRO A 11 16.12 3.58 35.48
C PRO A 11 16.24 2.86 34.12
N TYR A 12 15.59 1.70 33.96
CA TYR A 12 15.68 0.81 32.80
C TYR A 12 14.39 0.78 31.96
N ASP A 13 13.35 1.54 32.34
CA ASP A 13 11.99 1.46 31.77
C ASP A 13 11.43 0.02 31.84
N LEU A 14 11.71 -0.70 32.93
CA LEU A 14 11.21 -2.05 33.19
C LEU A 14 10.09 -2.07 34.24
N GLY A 15 9.61 -0.89 34.68
CA GLY A 15 8.41 -0.72 35.50
C GLY A 15 7.14 -1.15 34.76
N ASP A 16 6.04 -1.30 35.50
CA ASP A 16 4.78 -1.86 34.94
C ASP A 16 4.16 -0.96 33.86
N ASP A 17 4.38 0.33 33.93
CA ASP A 17 3.84 1.35 33.02
C ASP A 17 4.65 1.53 31.73
N ARG A 18 5.93 1.08 31.71
CA ARG A 18 6.84 1.37 30.59
C ARG A 18 7.41 0.16 29.90
N ARG A 19 7.38 -1.00 30.56
CA ARG A 19 7.88 -2.23 29.93
C ARG A 19 6.98 -2.74 28.81
N ILE A 20 7.59 -3.34 27.82
CA ILE A 20 6.88 -4.17 26.83
C ILE A 20 7.06 -5.61 27.25
N ARG A 21 5.97 -6.31 27.52
CA ARG A 21 6.01 -7.72 27.88
C ARG A 21 5.83 -8.59 26.66
N VAL A 22 6.85 -9.37 26.35
CA VAL A 22 6.84 -10.37 25.25
C VAL A 22 6.69 -11.75 25.88
N ARG A 23 5.70 -12.53 25.38
CA ARG A 23 5.50 -13.93 25.75
C ARG A 23 5.63 -14.79 24.49
N VAL A 24 6.44 -15.80 24.56
CA VAL A 24 6.55 -16.81 23.50
C VAL A 24 5.83 -18.05 23.98
N ARG A 25 4.92 -18.57 23.14
CA ARG A 25 4.10 -19.74 23.46
C ARG A 25 4.37 -20.87 22.47
N GLU A 26 4.33 -22.07 22.98
CA GLU A 26 4.26 -23.30 22.20
C GLU A 26 2.94 -24.01 22.56
N GLY A 27 1.95 -23.91 21.66
CA GLY A 27 0.58 -24.24 21.99
C GLY A 27 0.03 -23.37 23.14
N GLU A 28 -0.44 -23.99 24.22
CA GLU A 28 -0.94 -23.28 25.41
C GLU A 28 0.14 -22.96 26.45
N LYS A 29 1.36 -23.47 26.27
CA LYS A 29 2.44 -23.33 27.23
C LYS A 29 3.29 -22.09 26.95
N ASP A 30 3.46 -21.24 27.97
CA ASP A 30 4.43 -20.14 27.93
C ASP A 30 5.86 -20.75 28.05
N VAL A 31 6.66 -20.65 27.00
CA VAL A 31 8.04 -21.14 26.97
C VAL A 31 9.07 -20.08 27.32
N LEU A 32 8.73 -18.81 27.08
CA LEU A 32 9.58 -17.68 27.42
C LEU A 32 8.74 -16.43 27.70
N GLN A 33 9.09 -15.73 28.78
CA GLN A 33 8.58 -14.36 29.03
C GLN A 33 9.76 -13.44 29.18
N VAL A 34 9.73 -12.31 28.47
CA VAL A 34 10.75 -11.26 28.54
C VAL A 34 10.07 -9.91 28.69
N ASP A 35 10.45 -9.15 29.69
CA ASP A 35 10.09 -7.74 29.80
C ASP A 35 11.21 -6.90 29.16
N LEU A 36 10.85 -6.07 28.17
CA LEU A 36 11.75 -5.19 27.43
C LEU A 36 11.63 -3.77 27.99
N GLY A 37 12.75 -3.22 28.40
CA GLY A 37 12.90 -1.83 28.82
C GLY A 37 13.42 -0.93 27.70
N LYS A 38 14.05 0.18 28.05
CA LYS A 38 14.64 1.10 27.07
C LYS A 38 15.90 0.55 26.43
N ALA A 39 16.27 1.12 25.27
CA ALA A 39 17.59 0.90 24.70
C ALA A 39 18.69 1.49 25.59
N ALA A 40 19.83 0.81 25.68
CA ALA A 40 21.03 1.37 26.31
C ALA A 40 21.54 2.57 25.49
N SER A 41 22.35 3.43 26.09
CA SER A 41 22.87 4.67 25.49
C SER A 41 23.58 4.48 24.14
N THR A 42 24.10 3.29 23.88
CA THR A 42 24.73 2.95 22.60
C THR A 42 23.76 2.47 21.53
N TYR A 43 22.46 2.29 21.84
CA TYR A 43 21.44 1.68 21.00
C TYR A 43 21.75 0.25 20.49
N ARG A 44 22.85 -0.36 20.97
CA ARG A 44 23.28 -1.73 20.60
C ARG A 44 22.73 -2.81 21.53
N HIS A 45 22.11 -2.42 22.61
CA HIS A 45 21.55 -3.32 23.62
C HIS A 45 20.23 -2.76 24.14
N THR A 46 19.37 -3.66 24.61
CA THR A 46 18.12 -3.35 25.31
C THR A 46 18.21 -3.89 26.73
N PHE A 47 17.75 -3.13 27.72
CA PHE A 47 17.58 -3.64 29.06
C PHE A 47 16.42 -4.63 29.10
N VAL A 48 16.64 -5.81 29.68
CA VAL A 48 15.63 -6.86 29.71
C VAL A 48 15.57 -7.52 31.09
N ARG A 49 14.41 -8.07 31.41
CA ARG A 49 14.18 -8.99 32.51
C ARG A 49 13.56 -10.26 31.98
N ILE A 50 13.97 -11.43 32.46
CA ILE A 50 13.57 -12.73 31.92
C ILE A 50 12.74 -13.46 32.96
N GLY A 51 11.49 -13.81 32.62
CA GLY A 51 10.58 -14.52 33.48
C GLY A 51 10.41 -13.85 34.84
N GLU A 52 10.59 -14.61 35.90
CA GLU A 52 10.51 -14.15 37.29
C GLU A 52 11.85 -13.70 37.89
N ASP A 53 12.92 -13.80 37.09
CA ASP A 53 14.26 -13.37 37.55
C ASP A 53 14.23 -11.86 37.81
N PRO A 54 14.55 -11.41 39.05
CA PRO A 54 14.51 -10.00 39.39
C PRO A 54 15.68 -9.17 38.81
N ARG A 55 16.68 -9.83 38.27
CA ARG A 55 17.87 -9.20 37.71
C ARG A 55 17.62 -8.54 36.37
N VAL A 56 18.34 -7.47 36.11
CA VAL A 56 18.31 -6.74 34.85
C VAL A 56 19.50 -7.14 33.98
N TYR A 57 19.26 -7.42 32.72
CA TYR A 57 20.27 -7.85 31.77
C TYR A 57 20.32 -6.90 30.55
N HIS A 58 21.47 -6.91 29.86
CA HIS A 58 21.59 -6.44 28.50
C HIS A 58 21.34 -7.58 27.51
N ALA A 59 20.32 -7.45 26.68
CA ALA A 59 20.16 -8.22 25.45
C ALA A 59 20.77 -7.44 24.28
N ARG A 60 21.38 -8.14 23.34
CA ARG A 60 21.97 -7.54 22.13
C ARG A 60 20.88 -7.06 21.17
N GLY A 61 21.04 -5.88 20.64
CA GLY A 61 20.12 -5.26 19.68
C GLY A 61 19.14 -4.28 20.32
N ASN A 62 18.48 -3.48 19.49
CA ASN A 62 17.38 -2.61 19.91
C ASN A 62 16.06 -3.41 19.81
N LEU A 63 15.84 -4.31 20.77
CA LEU A 63 14.66 -5.18 20.79
C LEU A 63 13.36 -4.40 20.97
N ARG A 64 13.40 -3.30 21.74
CA ARG A 64 12.22 -2.49 22.00
C ARG A 64 11.58 -2.03 20.70
N SER A 65 12.34 -1.52 19.74
CA SER A 65 11.82 -1.03 18.46
C SER A 65 11.14 -2.09 17.61
N LEU A 66 11.42 -3.38 17.85
CA LEU A 66 10.77 -4.49 17.15
C LEU A 66 9.36 -4.79 17.69
N PHE A 67 9.14 -4.54 18.99
CA PHE A 67 7.91 -4.90 19.69
C PHE A 67 7.06 -3.69 20.10
N ASP A 68 7.62 -2.47 20.07
CA ASP A 68 6.90 -1.22 20.31
C ASP A 68 6.10 -0.85 19.05
N LYS A 69 5.02 -1.58 18.83
CA LYS A 69 4.17 -1.47 17.65
C LYS A 69 2.78 -1.02 18.04
N THR A 70 2.28 -0.06 17.29
CA THR A 70 0.88 0.34 17.35
C THR A 70 -0.01 -0.64 16.55
N VAL A 71 -1.31 -0.56 16.71
CA VAL A 71 -2.25 -1.31 15.88
C VAL A 71 -2.05 -0.97 14.40
N ASP A 72 -1.78 0.29 14.08
CA ASP A 72 -1.53 0.74 12.70
C ASP A 72 -0.24 0.19 12.11
N ASP A 73 0.80 -0.02 12.93
CA ASP A 73 2.03 -0.66 12.46
C ASP A 73 1.84 -2.13 12.07
N LEU A 74 0.79 -2.77 12.58
CA LEU A 74 0.47 -4.18 12.36
C LEU A 74 -0.65 -4.40 11.35
N ARG A 75 -1.35 -3.35 10.93
CA ARG A 75 -2.38 -3.44 9.91
C ARG A 75 -1.77 -3.69 8.53
N ASP A 76 -2.41 -4.55 7.75
CA ASP A 76 -2.11 -4.66 6.32
C ASP A 76 -2.50 -3.33 5.65
N ARG A 77 -1.53 -2.67 5.03
CA ARG A 77 -1.72 -1.39 4.34
C ARG A 77 -2.17 -1.53 2.89
N LYS A 78 -2.27 -2.76 2.40
CA LYS A 78 -2.74 -3.02 1.04
C LYS A 78 -4.24 -2.75 0.95
N VAL A 79 -4.61 -1.76 0.15
CA VAL A 79 -6.01 -1.30 0.03
C VAL A 79 -6.63 -1.60 -1.34
N LEU A 80 -5.80 -1.94 -2.34
CA LEU A 80 -6.22 -2.39 -3.65
C LEU A 80 -5.15 -3.32 -4.24
N SER A 81 -5.58 -4.45 -4.83
CA SER A 81 -4.67 -5.41 -5.44
C SER A 81 -5.37 -6.17 -6.57
N PHE A 82 -4.72 -6.27 -7.73
CA PHE A 82 -5.21 -7.03 -8.88
C PHE A 82 -4.05 -7.41 -9.79
N ASP A 83 -4.25 -8.40 -10.66
CA ASP A 83 -3.31 -8.69 -11.74
C ASP A 83 -3.58 -7.75 -12.93
N LYS A 84 -2.63 -6.86 -13.22
CA LYS A 84 -2.76 -5.93 -14.34
C LYS A 84 -2.79 -6.61 -15.70
N GLY A 85 -2.32 -7.85 -15.80
CA GLY A 85 -2.40 -8.65 -17.03
C GLY A 85 -3.83 -9.04 -17.40
N GLU A 86 -4.70 -9.18 -16.40
CA GLU A 86 -6.10 -9.57 -16.58
C GLU A 86 -7.05 -8.38 -16.77
N ILE A 87 -6.54 -7.14 -16.70
CA ILE A 87 -7.37 -5.94 -16.83
C ILE A 87 -7.70 -5.69 -18.29
N THR A 88 -9.00 -5.53 -18.55
CA THR A 88 -9.58 -5.28 -19.86
C THR A 88 -10.20 -3.89 -20.01
N GLY A 89 -10.50 -3.22 -18.89
CA GLY A 89 -11.09 -1.90 -18.88
C GLY A 89 -10.55 -1.00 -17.78
N LEU A 90 -10.48 0.30 -18.05
CA LEU A 90 -10.07 1.32 -17.11
C LEU A 90 -10.90 2.58 -17.32
N THR A 91 -11.58 3.03 -16.26
CA THR A 91 -12.25 4.32 -16.25
C THR A 91 -11.67 5.18 -15.14
N VAL A 92 -11.25 6.38 -15.48
CA VAL A 92 -10.78 7.39 -14.52
C VAL A 92 -11.63 8.64 -14.69
N THR A 93 -12.29 9.05 -13.63
CA THR A 93 -13.09 10.27 -13.59
C THR A 93 -12.46 11.26 -12.62
N GLY A 94 -12.17 12.45 -13.07
CA GLY A 94 -11.72 13.58 -12.25
C GLY A 94 -12.73 14.72 -12.30
N PRO A 95 -12.40 15.89 -11.71
CA PRO A 95 -13.33 17.04 -11.64
C PRO A 95 -13.79 17.59 -12.99
N GLU A 96 -12.91 17.58 -13.99
CA GLU A 96 -13.14 18.20 -15.29
C GLU A 96 -12.98 17.23 -16.47
N LYS A 97 -12.46 16.05 -16.22
CA LYS A 97 -12.06 15.09 -17.25
C LYS A 97 -12.48 13.67 -16.89
N LYS A 98 -12.79 12.91 -17.92
CA LYS A 98 -13.05 11.48 -17.81
C LYS A 98 -12.31 10.76 -18.94
N ALA A 99 -11.65 9.66 -18.62
CA ALA A 99 -11.09 8.73 -19.59
C ALA A 99 -11.72 7.37 -19.36
N THR A 100 -12.28 6.78 -20.43
CA THR A 100 -12.77 5.40 -20.43
C THR A 100 -12.00 4.67 -21.50
N LEU A 101 -11.27 3.63 -21.12
CA LEU A 101 -10.36 2.89 -21.99
C LEU A 101 -10.70 1.42 -21.95
N THR A 102 -10.63 0.79 -23.11
CA THR A 102 -10.79 -0.67 -23.29
C THR A 102 -9.51 -1.24 -23.89
N ARG A 103 -9.06 -2.36 -23.36
CA ARG A 103 -7.92 -3.10 -23.89
C ARG A 103 -8.39 -3.97 -25.05
N THR A 104 -7.82 -3.77 -26.22
CA THR A 104 -8.23 -4.45 -27.46
C THR A 104 -7.02 -4.99 -28.20
N GLU A 105 -7.14 -6.16 -28.79
CA GLU A 105 -6.15 -6.69 -29.71
C GLU A 105 -6.33 -6.04 -31.07
N ILE A 106 -5.28 -5.37 -31.57
CA ILE A 106 -5.27 -4.77 -32.89
C ILE A 106 -4.27 -5.49 -33.78
N PRO A 107 -4.64 -5.75 -35.07
CA PRO A 107 -3.71 -6.30 -36.05
C PRO A 107 -2.57 -5.32 -36.28
N VAL A 108 -1.33 -5.79 -36.19
CA VAL A 108 -0.17 -5.00 -36.62
C VAL A 108 -0.01 -5.14 -38.12
N GLU A 109 -0.19 -4.05 -38.88
CA GLU A 109 0.25 -3.99 -40.27
C GLU A 109 1.78 -3.94 -40.29
N GLU A 110 2.40 -5.05 -40.70
CA GLU A 110 3.85 -5.02 -40.96
C GLU A 110 4.10 -4.07 -42.13
N LYS A 111 4.89 -3.02 -41.89
CA LYS A 111 5.53 -2.28 -42.99
C LYS A 111 6.40 -3.25 -43.74
N GLU A 112 6.02 -3.53 -45.02
CA GLU A 112 6.75 -4.40 -45.95
C GLU A 112 8.25 -4.12 -45.90
N GLN A 113 9.04 -5.08 -45.41
CA GLN A 113 10.43 -5.16 -45.75
C GLN A 113 10.59 -5.95 -47.05
N PRO A 114 11.19 -5.38 -48.10
CA PRO A 114 11.37 -6.12 -49.34
C PRO A 114 12.54 -7.07 -49.19
N ALA A 115 12.29 -8.35 -49.07
CA ALA A 115 13.20 -9.41 -49.55
C ALA A 115 12.69 -10.83 -49.21
N GLY A 116 12.23 -11.54 -50.22
CA GLY A 116 12.49 -12.93 -50.56
C GLY A 116 12.31 -14.01 -49.45
N GLY A 117 11.17 -14.64 -49.37
CA GLY A 117 10.98 -15.88 -48.64
C GLY A 117 9.48 -16.11 -48.34
N GLU A 118 8.87 -17.12 -49.00
CA GLU A 118 7.52 -17.58 -48.69
C GLU A 118 7.43 -18.10 -47.26
N LYS A 119 7.01 -17.24 -46.33
CA LYS A 119 6.41 -17.60 -45.06
C LYS A 119 5.10 -16.84 -44.97
N GLU A 120 4.00 -17.56 -44.72
CA GLU A 120 2.73 -16.95 -44.40
C GLU A 120 2.93 -15.93 -43.26
N PRO A 121 2.38 -14.69 -43.40
CA PRO A 121 2.53 -13.67 -42.35
C PRO A 121 1.78 -14.15 -41.10
N GLU A 122 2.51 -14.53 -40.06
CA GLU A 122 1.95 -14.64 -38.73
C GLU A 122 1.41 -13.25 -38.37
N LYS A 123 0.08 -13.11 -38.30
CA LYS A 123 -0.59 -11.90 -37.83
C LYS A 123 -0.22 -11.69 -36.38
N LYS A 124 0.83 -10.91 -36.13
CA LYS A 124 1.17 -10.44 -34.78
C LYS A 124 0.05 -9.50 -34.33
N GLN A 125 -0.63 -9.89 -33.27
CA GLN A 125 -1.62 -9.06 -32.61
C GLN A 125 -0.88 -8.22 -31.56
N GLU A 126 -1.07 -6.92 -31.57
CA GLU A 126 -0.60 -6.00 -30.54
C GLU A 126 -1.80 -5.60 -29.68
N THR A 127 -1.60 -5.60 -28.36
CA THR A 127 -2.64 -5.14 -27.42
C THR A 127 -2.52 -3.65 -27.24
N ALA A 128 -3.60 -2.91 -27.47
CA ALA A 128 -3.66 -1.46 -27.26
C ALA A 128 -4.84 -1.06 -26.39
N TRP A 129 -4.71 0.10 -25.77
CA TRP A 129 -5.79 0.76 -25.06
C TRP A 129 -6.47 1.75 -25.98
N LEU A 130 -7.78 1.59 -26.19
CA LEU A 130 -8.60 2.46 -27.03
C LEU A 130 -9.64 3.20 -26.19
N ASP A 131 -9.86 4.46 -26.50
CA ASP A 131 -10.96 5.23 -25.92
C ASP A 131 -12.32 4.89 -26.58
N GLU A 132 -13.39 5.52 -26.09
CA GLU A 132 -14.77 5.32 -26.60
C GLU A 132 -14.93 5.69 -28.08
N THR A 133 -13.99 6.46 -28.66
CA THR A 133 -13.98 6.86 -30.08
C THR A 133 -13.15 5.91 -30.94
N GLY A 134 -12.47 4.93 -30.34
CA GLY A 134 -11.55 4.02 -31.01
C GLY A 134 -10.14 4.58 -31.18
N LYS A 135 -9.84 5.76 -30.63
CA LYS A 135 -8.51 6.36 -30.68
C LYS A 135 -7.59 5.67 -29.66
N ARG A 136 -6.33 5.44 -30.05
CA ARG A 136 -5.32 4.82 -29.20
C ARG A 136 -4.88 5.79 -28.09
N ALA A 137 -4.98 5.35 -26.84
CA ALA A 137 -4.49 6.08 -25.69
C ALA A 137 -2.98 5.89 -25.49
N ASP A 138 -2.36 6.72 -24.65
CA ASP A 138 -0.97 6.55 -24.22
C ASP A 138 -0.84 5.29 -23.32
N GLY A 139 -0.45 4.18 -23.95
CA GLY A 139 -0.28 2.89 -23.27
C GLY A 139 0.72 2.92 -22.12
N GLU A 140 1.77 3.75 -22.19
CA GLU A 140 2.73 3.87 -21.10
C GLU A 140 2.12 4.58 -19.87
N ALA A 141 1.24 5.57 -20.10
CA ALA A 141 0.53 6.24 -19.03
C ALA A 141 -0.44 5.28 -18.34
N VAL A 142 -1.16 4.47 -19.13
CA VAL A 142 -2.07 3.43 -18.61
C VAL A 142 -1.30 2.37 -17.82
N ASP A 143 -0.21 1.84 -18.37
CA ASP A 143 0.59 0.81 -17.71
C ASP A 143 1.22 1.29 -16.39
N ARG A 144 1.67 2.54 -16.34
CA ARG A 144 2.19 3.16 -15.11
C ARG A 144 1.09 3.31 -14.08
N LEU A 145 -0.10 3.77 -14.48
CA LEU A 145 -1.23 3.92 -13.58
C LEU A 145 -1.67 2.56 -13.02
N LEU A 146 -1.91 1.57 -13.88
CA LEU A 146 -2.28 0.21 -13.46
C LEU A 146 -1.20 -0.42 -12.57
N GLY A 147 0.09 -0.21 -12.88
CA GLY A 147 1.20 -0.66 -12.05
C GLY A 147 1.20 -0.03 -10.66
N SER A 148 0.82 1.24 -10.54
CA SER A 148 0.72 1.94 -9.25
C SER A 148 -0.49 1.51 -8.43
N LEU A 149 -1.57 1.11 -9.08
CA LEU A 149 -2.83 0.70 -8.45
C LEU A 149 -2.87 -0.81 -8.12
N SER A 150 -2.17 -1.65 -8.87
CA SER A 150 -2.21 -3.11 -8.73
C SER A 150 -1.69 -3.63 -7.38
N ARG A 151 -0.98 -2.78 -6.63
CA ARG A 151 -0.50 -3.02 -5.27
C ARG A 151 -0.53 -1.72 -4.49
N LEU A 152 -1.71 -1.14 -4.39
CA LEU A 152 -1.88 0.14 -3.72
C LEU A 152 -1.85 -0.04 -2.20
N GLU A 153 -0.95 0.68 -1.56
CA GLU A 153 -0.84 0.75 -0.10
C GLU A 153 -1.25 2.15 0.38
N CYS A 154 -1.94 2.19 1.50
CA CYS A 154 -2.29 3.44 2.17
C CYS A 154 -1.15 3.91 3.10
N GLU A 155 -1.19 5.19 3.44
CA GLU A 155 -0.28 5.75 4.46
C GLU A 155 -0.76 5.39 5.87
N SER A 156 -2.06 5.54 6.13
CA SER A 156 -2.73 5.22 7.39
C SER A 156 -4.21 4.99 7.18
N TYR A 157 -4.88 4.40 8.16
CA TYR A 157 -6.33 4.30 8.21
C TYR A 157 -6.96 5.49 8.94
N LEU A 158 -8.17 5.87 8.53
CA LEU A 158 -8.94 6.93 9.19
C LEU A 158 -9.76 6.32 10.33
N GLU A 159 -9.33 6.57 11.56
CA GLU A 159 -10.05 6.10 12.75
C GLU A 159 -11.36 6.86 12.95
N GLY A 160 -12.39 6.16 13.42
CA GLY A 160 -13.69 6.74 13.72
C GLY A 160 -14.49 7.19 12.50
N LYS A 161 -14.07 6.82 11.29
CA LYS A 161 -14.76 7.08 10.03
C LYS A 161 -15.19 5.78 9.37
N THR A 162 -16.29 5.85 8.61
CA THR A 162 -16.80 4.77 7.76
C THR A 162 -16.83 5.22 6.31
N LYS A 163 -17.07 4.33 5.36
CA LYS A 163 -17.18 4.69 3.94
C LYS A 163 -18.33 5.65 3.66
N GLU A 164 -19.40 5.54 4.42
CA GLU A 164 -20.62 6.32 4.30
C GLU A 164 -20.44 7.80 4.69
N ASP A 165 -19.37 8.12 5.43
CA ASP A 165 -19.00 9.48 5.79
C ASP A 165 -18.45 10.28 4.60
N PHE A 166 -18.10 9.59 3.51
CA PHE A 166 -17.46 10.19 2.33
C PHE A 166 -18.44 10.26 1.16
N LYS A 167 -18.67 11.47 0.67
CA LYS A 167 -19.55 11.78 -0.46
C LYS A 167 -18.81 12.63 -1.47
N GLU A 168 -19.22 12.59 -2.73
CA GLU A 168 -18.67 13.40 -3.82
C GLU A 168 -17.15 13.24 -4.00
N PRO A 169 -16.70 12.09 -4.53
CA PRO A 169 -15.28 11.85 -4.75
C PRO A 169 -14.67 12.87 -5.72
N LEU A 170 -13.45 13.29 -5.45
CA LEU A 170 -12.64 14.13 -6.33
C LEU A 170 -12.17 13.33 -7.55
N TYR A 171 -11.77 12.06 -7.31
CA TYR A 171 -11.44 11.11 -8.37
C TYR A 171 -12.13 9.78 -8.12
N THR A 172 -12.58 9.16 -9.20
CA THR A 172 -13.05 7.78 -9.20
C THR A 172 -12.25 6.99 -10.20
N VAL A 173 -11.76 5.82 -9.80
CA VAL A 173 -11.09 4.86 -10.68
C VAL A 173 -11.86 3.56 -10.63
N ALA A 174 -12.25 3.08 -11.80
CA ALA A 174 -12.81 1.75 -11.99
C ALA A 174 -11.88 0.94 -12.89
N VAL A 175 -11.42 -0.20 -12.38
CA VAL A 175 -10.54 -1.13 -13.10
C VAL A 175 -11.34 -2.40 -13.32
N VAL A 176 -11.53 -2.78 -14.58
CA VAL A 176 -12.35 -3.92 -14.96
C VAL A 176 -11.46 -5.06 -15.47
N GLY A 177 -11.62 -6.21 -14.85
CA GLY A 177 -11.00 -7.48 -15.20
C GLY A 177 -11.99 -8.61 -14.92
N PRO A 178 -11.54 -9.76 -14.39
CA PRO A 178 -12.44 -10.83 -13.90
C PRO A 178 -13.40 -10.31 -12.81
N GLU A 179 -12.94 -9.35 -12.04
CA GLU A 179 -13.73 -8.59 -11.05
C GLU A 179 -13.55 -7.08 -11.31
N GLU A 180 -14.52 -6.29 -10.86
CA GLU A 180 -14.42 -4.84 -10.88
C GLU A 180 -13.79 -4.32 -9.58
N HIS A 181 -12.79 -3.47 -9.74
CA HIS A 181 -12.10 -2.84 -8.62
C HIS A 181 -12.32 -1.33 -8.65
N LEU A 182 -12.82 -0.79 -7.54
CA LEU A 182 -13.16 0.62 -7.41
C LEU A 182 -12.26 1.31 -6.38
N LEU A 183 -11.81 2.51 -6.73
CA LEU A 183 -11.10 3.43 -5.85
C LEU A 183 -11.75 4.80 -5.95
N PHE A 184 -12.14 5.35 -4.80
CA PHE A 184 -12.68 6.69 -4.67
C PHE A 184 -11.72 7.52 -3.83
N VAL A 185 -11.32 8.67 -4.35
CA VAL A 185 -10.42 9.62 -3.69
C VAL A 185 -11.18 10.90 -3.42
N TYR A 186 -11.13 11.40 -2.20
CA TYR A 186 -11.88 12.57 -1.75
C TYR A 186 -10.97 13.78 -1.53
N ARG A 187 -11.56 14.96 -1.43
CA ARG A 187 -10.81 16.19 -1.14
C ARG A 187 -10.17 16.10 0.24
N LYS A 188 -9.01 16.71 0.38
CA LYS A 188 -8.39 16.91 1.70
C LYS A 188 -9.32 17.70 2.60
N GLY A 189 -9.37 17.33 3.89
CA GLY A 189 -10.09 18.10 4.89
C GLY A 189 -9.49 19.49 5.12
N GLU A 190 -10.23 20.35 5.79
CA GLU A 190 -9.73 21.63 6.26
C GLU A 190 -8.55 21.40 7.21
N GLY A 191 -7.38 21.98 6.86
CA GLY A 191 -6.12 21.76 7.57
C GLY A 191 -5.03 21.11 6.73
N GLY A 192 -5.37 20.41 5.63
CA GLY A 192 -4.40 19.94 4.61
C GLY A 192 -3.34 18.95 5.06
N GLU A 193 -3.33 18.56 6.33
CA GLU A 193 -2.38 17.59 6.86
C GLU A 193 -2.83 16.17 6.51
N GLY A 194 -1.89 15.34 6.03
CA GLY A 194 -2.07 13.90 5.96
C GLY A 194 -2.63 13.32 4.67
N GLY A 195 -2.47 13.95 3.49
CA GLY A 195 -2.84 13.33 2.22
C GLY A 195 -4.33 13.34 1.90
N TYR A 196 -4.77 12.46 0.99
CA TYR A 196 -6.15 12.42 0.48
C TYR A 196 -6.93 11.25 1.10
N PRO A 197 -8.12 11.50 1.72
CA PRO A 197 -9.02 10.42 2.12
C PRO A 197 -9.42 9.58 0.90
N ALA A 198 -9.48 8.28 1.07
CA ALA A 198 -9.89 7.37 0.01
C ALA A 198 -10.61 6.14 0.56
N VAL A 199 -11.40 5.50 -0.30
CA VAL A 199 -12.04 4.21 -0.04
C VAL A 199 -11.87 3.32 -1.27
N SER A 200 -11.79 2.02 -1.07
CA SER A 200 -11.73 1.04 -2.15
C SER A 200 -12.77 -0.05 -2.00
N SER A 201 -13.04 -0.79 -3.10
CA SER A 201 -13.94 -1.92 -3.06
C SER A 201 -13.41 -3.11 -2.24
N GLN A 202 -12.06 -3.23 -2.16
CA GLN A 202 -11.40 -4.36 -1.50
C GLN A 202 -11.10 -4.15 -0.01
N ASN A 203 -11.23 -2.92 0.49
CA ASN A 203 -10.95 -2.62 1.89
C ASN A 203 -12.20 -2.11 2.59
N GLY A 204 -12.47 -2.58 3.81
CA GLY A 204 -13.65 -2.19 4.60
C GLY A 204 -13.56 -0.79 5.22
N TRP A 205 -12.35 -0.23 5.34
CA TRP A 205 -12.08 1.00 6.07
C TRP A 205 -11.60 2.12 5.15
N PRO A 206 -11.98 3.38 5.42
CA PRO A 206 -11.39 4.52 4.73
C PRO A 206 -9.94 4.72 5.17
N PHE A 207 -9.13 5.25 4.27
CA PHE A 207 -7.69 5.38 4.45
C PHE A 207 -7.16 6.68 3.83
N ILE A 208 -5.91 7.01 4.12
CA ILE A 208 -5.20 8.14 3.55
C ILE A 208 -4.27 7.66 2.43
N LEU A 209 -4.38 8.30 1.28
CA LEU A 209 -3.40 8.20 0.19
C LEU A 209 -2.44 9.38 0.25
N PRO A 210 -1.12 9.16 0.13
CA PRO A 210 -0.16 10.25 0.07
C PRO A 210 -0.30 11.05 -1.23
N ASP A 211 0.07 12.33 -1.20
CA ASP A 211 -0.09 13.29 -2.28
C ASP A 211 0.45 12.78 -3.62
N HIS A 212 1.64 12.20 -3.63
CA HIS A 212 2.28 11.71 -4.83
C HIS A 212 1.47 10.63 -5.59
N ARG A 213 0.63 9.86 -4.88
CA ARG A 213 -0.28 8.88 -5.50
C ARG A 213 -1.39 9.56 -6.27
N VAL A 214 -1.97 10.60 -5.69
CA VAL A 214 -3.05 11.37 -6.32
C VAL A 214 -2.52 12.23 -7.46
N ASP A 215 -1.33 12.82 -7.31
CA ASP A 215 -0.64 13.54 -8.39
C ASP A 215 -0.34 12.63 -9.58
N SER A 216 0.07 11.39 -9.32
CA SER A 216 0.28 10.38 -10.36
C SER A 216 -1.01 10.04 -11.11
N LEU A 217 -2.12 9.87 -10.37
CA LEU A 217 -3.45 9.64 -10.93
C LEU A 217 -3.90 10.81 -11.82
N LYS A 218 -3.76 12.05 -11.34
CA LYS A 218 -4.05 13.27 -12.10
C LYS A 218 -3.23 13.34 -13.39
N SER A 219 -1.90 13.15 -13.27
CA SER A 219 -1.00 13.18 -14.43
C SER A 219 -1.33 12.11 -15.46
N ALA A 220 -1.73 10.93 -15.03
CA ALA A 220 -2.17 9.86 -15.93
C ALA A 220 -3.47 10.23 -16.65
N LEU A 221 -4.47 10.76 -15.92
CA LEU A 221 -5.73 11.23 -16.52
C LEU A 221 -5.49 12.32 -17.56
N ASP A 222 -4.61 13.29 -17.25
CA ASP A 222 -4.27 14.36 -18.20
C ASP A 222 -3.65 13.81 -19.49
N LYS A 223 -2.77 12.81 -19.42
CA LYS A 223 -2.15 12.17 -20.59
C LYS A 223 -3.13 11.32 -21.39
N MET A 224 -4.01 10.58 -20.71
CA MET A 224 -5.02 9.76 -21.35
C MET A 224 -6.11 10.60 -22.06
N THR A 225 -6.30 11.87 -21.65
CA THR A 225 -7.28 12.80 -22.24
C THR A 225 -6.64 13.86 -23.14
N ALA A 226 -5.33 13.87 -23.29
CA ALA A 226 -4.64 14.76 -24.22
C ALA A 226 -4.96 14.37 -25.67
N SER A 227 -5.56 15.29 -26.40
CA SER A 227 -5.97 15.13 -27.81
C SER A 227 -4.77 15.22 -28.74
#